data_9a01b4fdd9e5554a151d12477e61b0e4
#
_entry.id   9a01b4fdd9e5554a151d12477e61b0e4
#
_cell.length_a   1.000
_cell.length_b   1.000
_cell.length_c   1.000
_cell.angle_alpha   90.00
_cell.angle_beta   90.00
_cell.angle_gamma   90.00
#
_symmetry.space_group_name_H-M   'P 1'
#
loop_
_entity.id
_entity.type
_entity.pdbx_description
1 polymer ?
#
loop_
_entity_poly.entity_id
_entity_poly.type
_entity_poly.pdbx_seq_one_letter_code
_entity_poly.pdbx_strand_id
1 'polypeptide(L)'
;PDVLATSFRDFSYFIEKFGVAQGRVISRFPKDWKKMVYQAAQASLRGTRELSRIEVRLKEIKDDVLIESRRPGGDGTHPWLTRALAEHARLPFSGIIARDNPTAHPEVMISADLDDVDPRFQASGQEHINRTSNEIVECVSLLLNASKTVKLIDPHFNPTKGRWRRMLGLVIDRLNSNGQTGVTLEIHRSDDG
;
A
#
# COMPACT_ATOMS: atom_id res chain seq x y z
N PRO A 1 0.86 8.32 11.31
CA PRO A 1 -0.42 8.04 12.02
C PRO A 1 -0.99 9.28 12.68
N ASP A 2 -0.15 10.13 13.31
CA ASP A 2 -0.56 11.33 14.05
C ASP A 2 -1.18 12.43 13.16
N VAL A 3 -0.81 12.51 11.90
CA VAL A 3 -1.40 13.39 10.89
C VAL A 3 -2.90 13.16 10.74
N LEU A 4 -3.33 11.91 10.81
CA LEU A 4 -4.72 11.50 10.67
C LEU A 4 -5.56 11.74 11.93
N ALA A 5 -4.94 12.22 13.01
CA ALA A 5 -5.53 12.22 14.35
C ALA A 5 -5.90 13.62 14.85
N THR A 6 -5.83 14.66 14.00
CA THR A 6 -6.07 16.05 14.39
C THR A 6 -7.55 16.41 14.43
N SER A 7 -8.35 15.89 13.50
CA SER A 7 -9.80 16.05 13.45
C SER A 7 -10.45 14.88 12.70
N PHE A 8 -11.73 14.65 12.91
CA PHE A 8 -12.49 13.68 12.11
C PHE A 8 -12.58 14.09 10.65
N ARG A 9 -12.64 15.38 10.36
CA ARG A 9 -12.67 15.89 8.99
C ARG A 9 -11.40 15.53 8.23
N ASP A 10 -10.24 15.83 8.81
CA ASP A 10 -8.95 15.54 8.18
C ASP A 10 -8.75 14.04 8.02
N PHE A 11 -9.09 13.26 9.06
CA PHE A 11 -9.08 11.80 8.98
C PHE A 11 -9.90 11.29 7.81
N SER A 12 -11.16 11.72 7.68
CA SER A 12 -12.06 11.26 6.60
C SER A 12 -11.54 11.69 5.24
N TYR A 13 -11.09 12.92 5.10
CA TYR A 13 -10.52 13.45 3.87
C TYR A 13 -9.34 12.59 3.39
N PHE A 14 -8.39 12.30 4.29
CA PHE A 14 -7.26 11.46 3.94
C PHE A 14 -7.68 10.03 3.56
N ILE A 15 -8.53 9.39 4.35
CA ILE A 15 -8.95 8.01 4.09
C ILE A 15 -9.69 7.90 2.75
N GLU A 16 -10.49 8.88 2.38
CA GLU A 16 -11.24 8.91 1.11
C GLU A 16 -10.33 9.07 -0.13
N LYS A 17 -9.12 9.58 0.06
CA LYS A 17 -8.12 9.69 -1.01
C LYS A 17 -7.40 8.37 -1.29
N PHE A 18 -7.63 7.33 -0.49
CA PHE A 18 -7.01 6.03 -0.63
C PHE A 18 -8.02 4.94 -0.95
N GLY A 19 -7.55 3.96 -1.69
CA GLY A 19 -8.29 2.78 -2.11
C GLY A 19 -7.76 2.29 -3.46
N VAL A 20 -8.07 1.04 -3.80
CA VAL A 20 -7.67 0.47 -5.09
C VAL A 20 -8.26 1.29 -6.25
N ALA A 21 -9.50 1.77 -6.10
CA ALA A 21 -10.16 2.61 -7.10
C ALA A 21 -9.46 3.97 -7.31
N GLN A 22 -8.79 4.49 -6.28
CA GLN A 22 -7.99 5.72 -6.34
C GLN A 22 -6.55 5.48 -6.80
N GLY A 23 -6.16 4.22 -7.06
CA GLY A 23 -4.79 3.84 -7.40
C GLY A 23 -3.79 4.01 -6.26
N ARG A 24 -4.24 4.26 -5.04
CA ARG A 24 -3.42 4.51 -3.85
C ARG A 24 -3.92 3.67 -2.69
N VAL A 25 -3.02 2.98 -2.01
CA VAL A 25 -3.36 2.17 -0.84
C VAL A 25 -2.44 2.52 0.33
N ILE A 26 -2.97 2.40 1.53
CA ILE A 26 -2.19 2.60 2.74
C ILE A 26 -1.53 1.28 3.11
N SER A 27 -0.20 1.30 3.24
CA SER A 27 0.53 0.16 3.80
C SER A 27 0.29 0.10 5.30
N ARG A 28 -0.17 -1.04 5.82
CA ARG A 28 -0.35 -1.28 7.25
C ARG A 28 1.01 -1.43 7.93
N PHE A 29 1.65 -0.29 8.15
CA PHE A 29 2.96 -0.23 8.80
C PHE A 29 2.96 0.81 9.92
N PRO A 30 3.32 0.39 11.14
CA PRO A 30 3.52 -0.99 11.60
C PRO A 30 2.20 -1.79 11.64
N LYS A 31 2.28 -3.07 11.99
CA LYS A 31 1.11 -3.97 12.03
C LYS A 31 -0.07 -3.42 12.85
N ASP A 32 0.21 -2.67 13.89
CA ASP A 32 -0.76 -2.03 14.77
C ASP A 32 -1.15 -0.60 14.34
N TRP A 33 -1.01 -0.27 13.03
CA TRP A 33 -1.28 1.06 12.48
C TRP A 33 -2.63 1.65 12.92
N LYS A 34 -3.73 0.88 12.87
CA LYS A 34 -5.05 1.37 13.35
C LYS A 34 -5.03 1.79 14.82
N LYS A 35 -4.34 1.00 15.65
CA LYS A 35 -4.16 1.30 17.08
C LYS A 35 -3.36 2.58 17.28
N MET A 36 -2.29 2.77 16.53
CA MET A 36 -1.47 4.00 16.60
C MET A 36 -2.26 5.24 16.21
N VAL A 37 -3.05 5.17 15.13
CA VAL A 37 -3.92 6.29 14.73
C VAL A 37 -4.94 6.58 15.83
N TYR A 38 -5.56 5.57 16.39
CA TYR A 38 -6.53 5.75 17.49
C TYR A 38 -5.88 6.36 18.72
N GLN A 39 -4.69 5.91 19.14
CA GLN A 39 -3.96 6.47 20.28
C GLN A 39 -3.58 7.93 20.05
N ALA A 40 -3.14 8.29 18.85
CA ALA A 40 -2.86 9.69 18.49
C ALA A 40 -4.13 10.55 18.53
N ALA A 41 -5.26 10.03 18.00
CA ALA A 41 -6.55 10.70 18.09
C ALA A 41 -7.02 10.85 19.55
N GLN A 42 -6.84 9.85 20.37
CA GLN A 42 -7.19 9.88 21.80
C GLN A 42 -6.40 10.95 22.54
N ALA A 43 -5.13 11.17 22.21
CA ALA A 43 -4.31 12.21 22.82
C ALA A 43 -4.83 13.63 22.48
N SER A 44 -5.33 13.84 21.26
CA SER A 44 -5.77 15.15 20.76
C SER A 44 -7.27 15.42 20.98
N LEU A 45 -8.11 14.38 20.90
CA LEU A 45 -9.58 14.50 20.83
C LEU A 45 -10.30 13.78 21.98
N ARG A 46 -9.63 13.58 23.09
CA ARG A 46 -10.18 12.85 24.25
C ARG A 46 -11.51 13.45 24.72
N GLY A 47 -12.52 12.59 24.88
CA GLY A 47 -13.84 13.00 25.38
C GLY A 47 -14.72 13.70 24.34
N THR A 48 -14.31 13.78 23.08
CA THR A 48 -15.10 14.39 22.00
C THR A 48 -15.88 13.35 21.20
N ARG A 49 -16.96 13.81 20.52
CA ARG A 49 -17.69 12.99 19.53
C ARG A 49 -16.82 12.60 18.33
N GLU A 50 -15.83 13.42 18.01
CA GLU A 50 -14.91 13.16 16.89
C GLU A 50 -14.08 11.91 17.12
N LEU A 51 -13.59 11.69 18.34
CA LEU A 51 -12.87 10.47 18.67
C LEU A 51 -13.70 9.21 18.41
N SER A 52 -14.97 9.20 18.84
CA SER A 52 -15.87 8.07 18.60
C SER A 52 -16.12 7.85 17.11
N ARG A 53 -16.24 8.91 16.32
CA ARG A 53 -16.41 8.82 14.87
C ARG A 53 -15.15 8.26 14.18
N ILE A 54 -13.95 8.69 14.62
CA ILE A 54 -12.68 8.13 14.12
C ILE A 54 -12.60 6.64 14.45
N GLU A 55 -12.97 6.23 15.67
CA GLU A 55 -12.95 4.83 16.08
C GLU A 55 -13.85 3.96 15.18
N VAL A 56 -15.08 4.39 14.94
CA VAL A 56 -16.01 3.69 14.04
C VAL A 56 -15.41 3.59 12.64
N ARG A 57 -14.94 4.71 12.09
CA ARG A 57 -14.38 4.75 10.74
C ARG A 57 -13.12 3.88 10.60
N LEU A 58 -12.26 3.83 11.63
CA LEU A 58 -11.07 2.94 11.64
C LEU A 58 -11.46 1.46 11.56
N LYS A 59 -12.57 1.06 12.21
CA LYS A 59 -13.08 -0.32 12.12
C LYS A 59 -13.60 -0.64 10.72
N GLU A 60 -14.21 0.34 10.04
CA GLU A 60 -14.81 0.20 8.72
C GLU A 60 -13.81 0.26 7.57
N ILE A 61 -12.54 0.68 7.81
CA ILE A 61 -11.51 0.70 6.76
C ILE A 61 -11.33 -0.73 6.23
N LYS A 62 -11.59 -0.89 4.94
CA LYS A 62 -11.50 -2.15 4.22
C LYS A 62 -10.08 -2.47 3.77
N ASP A 63 -9.86 -3.73 3.37
CA ASP A 63 -8.57 -4.22 2.88
C ASP A 63 -8.18 -3.63 1.50
N ASP A 64 -9.11 -3.00 0.79
CA ASP A 64 -8.83 -2.27 -0.45
C ASP A 64 -8.22 -0.88 -0.22
N VAL A 65 -8.33 -0.34 1.00
CA VAL A 65 -7.72 0.92 1.43
C VAL A 65 -6.44 0.68 2.23
N LEU A 66 -6.49 -0.25 3.20
CA LEU A 66 -5.41 -0.55 4.13
C LEU A 66 -4.92 -1.98 3.91
N ILE A 67 -3.86 -2.12 3.14
CA ILE A 67 -3.30 -3.43 2.80
C ILE A 67 -2.34 -3.94 3.87
N GLU A 68 -2.34 -5.24 4.10
CA GLU A 68 -1.38 -5.90 4.96
C GLU A 68 -0.03 -6.00 4.25
N SER A 69 0.94 -5.17 4.68
CA SER A 69 2.22 -5.04 4.01
C SER A 69 3.25 -6.12 4.38
N ARG A 70 2.95 -6.97 5.39
CA ARG A 70 3.88 -7.99 5.95
C ARG A 70 5.27 -7.44 6.32
N ARG A 71 5.35 -6.13 6.55
CA ARG A 71 6.58 -5.45 6.96
C ARG A 71 6.80 -5.65 8.45
N PRO A 72 8.03 -5.96 8.90
CA PRO A 72 8.33 -5.99 10.33
C PRO A 72 8.10 -4.59 10.91
N GLY A 73 7.35 -4.52 12.01
CA GLY A 73 6.97 -3.23 12.61
C GLY A 73 8.11 -2.48 13.31
N GLY A 74 9.30 -3.08 13.38
CA GLY A 74 10.37 -2.62 14.25
C GLY A 74 10.05 -2.82 15.73
N ASP A 75 10.97 -2.45 16.59
CA ASP A 75 10.89 -2.64 18.05
C ASP A 75 9.96 -1.67 18.78
N GLY A 76 9.42 -0.67 18.09
CA GLY A 76 8.57 0.35 18.70
C GLY A 76 9.30 1.43 19.51
N THR A 77 10.62 1.34 19.67
CA THR A 77 11.41 2.27 20.49
C THR A 77 11.66 3.61 19.80
N HIS A 78 11.67 3.62 18.47
CA HIS A 78 11.93 4.83 17.68
C HIS A 78 10.63 5.49 17.20
N PRO A 79 10.65 6.80 16.93
CA PRO A 79 9.54 7.52 16.30
C PRO A 79 9.09 6.84 15.00
N TRP A 80 7.79 6.93 14.71
CA TRP A 80 7.21 6.27 13.54
C TRP A 80 7.92 6.62 12.22
N LEU A 81 8.24 7.90 12.00
CA LEU A 81 8.91 8.33 10.77
C LEU A 81 10.29 7.70 10.60
N THR A 82 11.09 7.63 11.69
CA THR A 82 12.41 6.97 11.67
C THR A 82 12.28 5.51 11.27
N ARG A 83 11.30 4.79 11.83
CA ARG A 83 11.02 3.39 11.47
C ARG A 83 10.53 3.25 10.03
N ALA A 84 9.68 4.18 9.58
CA ALA A 84 9.20 4.20 8.21
C ALA A 84 10.33 4.42 7.19
N LEU A 85 11.27 5.31 7.47
CA LEU A 85 12.45 5.54 6.64
C LEU A 85 13.39 4.34 6.61
N ALA A 86 13.64 3.71 7.75
CA ALA A 86 14.44 2.49 7.81
C ALA A 86 13.79 1.35 7.01
N GLU A 87 12.47 1.20 7.10
CA GLU A 87 11.72 0.21 6.32
C GLU A 87 11.69 0.56 4.83
N HIS A 88 11.58 1.85 4.49
CA HIS A 88 11.65 2.32 3.10
C HIS A 88 12.99 1.97 2.45
N ALA A 89 14.10 2.10 3.18
CA ALA A 89 15.43 1.71 2.68
C ALA A 89 15.52 0.20 2.39
N ARG A 90 14.79 -0.64 3.14
CA ARG A 90 14.76 -2.10 2.95
C ARG A 90 13.79 -2.51 1.83
N LEU A 91 12.60 -1.99 1.87
CA LEU A 91 11.52 -2.26 0.93
C LEU A 91 10.78 -0.94 0.66
N PRO A 92 11.00 -0.28 -0.48
CA PRO A 92 10.47 1.06 -0.74
C PRO A 92 8.95 1.17 -0.60
N PHE A 93 8.48 2.27 -0.01
CA PHE A 93 7.12 2.78 -0.17
C PHE A 93 7.07 3.67 -1.40
N SER A 94 5.92 3.81 -2.02
CA SER A 94 5.71 4.80 -3.09
C SER A 94 5.79 6.24 -2.58
N GLY A 95 5.59 6.44 -1.28
CA GLY A 95 5.74 7.71 -0.59
C GLY A 95 5.40 7.56 0.89
N ILE A 96 5.85 8.51 1.70
CA ILE A 96 5.60 8.57 3.14
C ILE A 96 4.94 9.91 3.45
N ILE A 97 3.75 9.91 4.02
CA ILE A 97 3.07 11.14 4.45
C ILE A 97 3.28 11.31 5.94
N ALA A 98 3.91 12.42 6.32
CA ALA A 98 4.21 12.74 7.72
C ALA A 98 3.83 14.19 8.05
N ARG A 99 3.84 14.55 9.34
CA ARG A 99 3.58 15.92 9.81
C ARG A 99 4.74 16.85 9.45
N ASP A 100 5.95 16.34 9.54
CA ASP A 100 7.19 17.07 9.28
C ASP A 100 8.20 16.18 8.57
N ASN A 101 9.24 16.79 8.01
CA ASN A 101 10.34 16.11 7.33
C ASN A 101 11.69 16.65 7.79
N PRO A 102 12.11 16.35 9.03
CA PRO A 102 13.32 16.93 9.62
C PRO A 102 14.61 16.53 8.90
N THR A 103 14.59 15.44 8.14
CA THR A 103 15.73 14.95 7.37
C THR A 103 15.72 15.40 5.91
N ALA A 104 14.75 16.17 5.49
CA ALA A 104 14.52 16.56 4.10
C ALA A 104 14.54 15.36 3.13
N HIS A 105 14.03 14.20 3.57
CA HIS A 105 14.02 12.99 2.75
C HIS A 105 13.06 13.18 1.55
N PRO A 106 13.47 12.89 0.30
CA PRO A 106 12.69 13.21 -0.90
C PRO A 106 11.34 12.47 -0.97
N GLU A 107 11.25 11.28 -0.39
CA GLU A 107 10.02 10.46 -0.40
C GLU A 107 9.05 10.81 0.74
N VAL A 108 9.42 11.76 1.61
CA VAL A 108 8.53 12.23 2.68
C VAL A 108 7.77 13.47 2.22
N MET A 109 6.46 13.33 2.14
CA MET A 109 5.52 14.42 1.86
C MET A 109 5.00 14.99 3.18
N ILE A 110 5.04 16.31 3.32
CA ILE A 110 4.46 16.99 4.48
C ILE A 110 2.94 17.08 4.27
N SER A 111 2.19 16.59 5.24
CA SER A 111 0.73 16.51 5.11
C SER A 111 0.02 17.86 4.96
N ALA A 112 0.58 18.91 5.54
CA ALA A 112 0.02 20.27 5.44
C ALA A 112 0.20 20.86 4.02
N ASP A 113 1.23 20.42 3.28
CA ASP A 113 1.57 20.89 1.95
C ASP A 113 1.04 19.95 0.84
N LEU A 114 0.41 18.85 1.26
CA LEU A 114 -0.06 17.83 0.33
C LEU A 114 -1.34 18.27 -0.34
N ASP A 115 -1.30 18.38 -1.65
CA ASP A 115 -2.46 18.59 -2.50
C ASP A 115 -2.62 17.49 -3.57
N ASP A 116 -3.76 17.51 -4.26
CA ASP A 116 -4.09 16.52 -5.28
C ASP A 116 -3.25 16.69 -6.57
N VAL A 117 -2.49 17.78 -6.70
CA VAL A 117 -1.63 18.04 -7.86
C VAL A 117 -0.16 17.67 -7.60
N ASP A 118 0.24 17.31 -6.36
CA ASP A 118 1.58 16.81 -6.07
C ASP A 118 1.85 15.54 -6.89
N PRO A 119 2.85 15.52 -7.79
CA PRO A 119 3.13 14.36 -8.64
C PRO A 119 3.40 13.08 -7.84
N ARG A 120 3.94 13.19 -6.63
CA ARG A 120 4.20 12.06 -5.73
C ARG A 120 2.92 11.51 -5.09
N PHE A 121 1.86 12.34 -5.05
CA PHE A 121 0.55 11.94 -4.55
C PHE A 121 -0.43 11.56 -5.68
N GLN A 122 -0.11 11.94 -6.91
CA GLN A 122 -0.91 11.51 -8.06
C GLN A 122 -0.73 10.02 -8.30
N ALA A 123 -1.84 9.34 -8.52
CA ALA A 123 -1.84 7.96 -8.98
C ALA A 123 -2.39 7.92 -10.40
N SER A 124 -1.64 7.32 -11.30
CA SER A 124 -2.15 7.05 -12.65
C SER A 124 -3.16 5.91 -12.56
N GLY A 125 -4.41 6.17 -12.94
CA GLY A 125 -5.43 5.13 -13.10
C GLY A 125 -5.24 4.28 -14.35
N GLN A 126 -4.37 4.71 -15.27
CA GLN A 126 -3.99 4.01 -16.50
C GLN A 126 -2.52 4.25 -16.79
N GLU A 127 -1.81 3.19 -17.13
CA GLU A 127 -0.43 3.24 -17.54
C GLU A 127 -0.24 2.56 -18.90
N HIS A 128 0.45 3.24 -19.80
CA HIS A 128 0.85 2.66 -21.09
C HIS A 128 2.21 2.00 -20.92
N ILE A 129 2.24 0.68 -21.01
CA ILE A 129 3.46 -0.11 -20.89
C ILE A 129 3.74 -0.87 -22.19
N ASN A 130 5.00 -1.16 -22.44
CA ASN A 130 5.35 -2.09 -23.50
C ASN A 130 4.94 -3.51 -23.11
N ARG A 131 4.66 -4.35 -24.09
CA ARG A 131 4.30 -5.77 -23.86
C ARG A 131 5.49 -6.63 -23.51
N THR A 132 6.35 -6.16 -22.61
CA THR A 132 7.44 -6.96 -22.05
C THR A 132 7.03 -7.58 -20.73
N SER A 133 7.53 -8.78 -20.44
CA SER A 133 7.21 -9.46 -19.18
C SER A 133 7.62 -8.64 -17.95
N ASN A 134 8.74 -7.93 -18.03
CA ASN A 134 9.23 -7.10 -16.94
C ASN A 134 8.30 -5.92 -16.65
N GLU A 135 7.91 -5.15 -17.69
CA GLU A 135 7.03 -4.00 -17.51
C GLU A 135 5.63 -4.40 -17.04
N ILE A 136 5.10 -5.53 -17.56
CA ILE A 136 3.81 -6.04 -17.09
C ILE A 136 3.87 -6.37 -15.60
N VAL A 137 4.91 -7.10 -15.15
CA VAL A 137 5.03 -7.49 -13.74
C VAL A 137 5.30 -6.28 -12.84
N GLU A 138 6.08 -5.32 -13.30
CA GLU A 138 6.34 -4.10 -12.53
C GLU A 138 5.07 -3.25 -12.39
N CYS A 139 4.31 -3.06 -13.44
CA CYS A 139 3.03 -2.35 -13.44
C CYS A 139 2.04 -2.92 -12.39
N VAL A 140 1.97 -4.24 -12.25
CA VAL A 140 1.09 -4.90 -11.28
C VAL A 140 1.78 -5.23 -9.95
N SER A 141 3.01 -4.81 -9.75
CA SER A 141 3.85 -5.20 -8.61
C SER A 141 3.22 -4.87 -7.25
N LEU A 142 2.58 -3.70 -7.13
CA LEU A 142 1.88 -3.29 -5.91
C LEU A 142 0.72 -4.24 -5.59
N LEU A 143 -0.04 -4.63 -6.59
CA LEU A 143 -1.16 -5.58 -6.43
C LEU A 143 -0.65 -6.97 -6.06
N LEU A 144 0.42 -7.44 -6.70
CA LEU A 144 1.06 -8.71 -6.35
C LEU A 144 1.52 -8.71 -4.90
N ASN A 145 2.15 -7.62 -4.44
CA ASN A 145 2.65 -7.48 -3.08
C ASN A 145 1.53 -7.45 -2.02
N ALA A 146 0.33 -7.03 -2.39
CA ALA A 146 -0.81 -6.92 -1.49
C ALA A 146 -1.73 -8.16 -1.50
N SER A 147 -1.62 -9.01 -2.53
CA SER A 147 -2.59 -10.07 -2.79
C SER A 147 -2.30 -11.34 -2.00
N LYS A 148 -3.37 -12.01 -1.55
CA LYS A 148 -3.34 -13.39 -1.04
C LYS A 148 -3.69 -14.41 -2.13
N THR A 149 -4.42 -13.95 -3.15
CA THR A 149 -4.79 -14.76 -4.32
C THR A 149 -4.53 -13.94 -5.57
N VAL A 150 -3.80 -14.51 -6.49
CA VAL A 150 -3.52 -13.92 -7.81
C VAL A 150 -4.16 -14.80 -8.86
N LYS A 151 -4.96 -14.21 -9.75
CA LYS A 151 -5.59 -14.91 -10.87
C LYS A 151 -5.00 -14.40 -12.18
N LEU A 152 -4.32 -15.28 -12.90
CA LEU A 152 -3.87 -15.04 -14.26
C LEU A 152 -4.90 -15.64 -15.22
N ILE A 153 -5.61 -14.78 -15.93
CA ILE A 153 -6.66 -15.19 -16.88
C ILE A 153 -6.20 -14.81 -18.28
N ASP A 154 -5.80 -15.80 -19.06
CA ASP A 154 -5.42 -15.60 -20.46
C ASP A 154 -5.79 -16.86 -21.28
N PRO A 155 -6.73 -16.75 -22.23
CA PRO A 155 -7.16 -17.88 -23.03
C PRO A 155 -6.02 -18.52 -23.86
N HIS A 156 -4.98 -17.74 -24.16
CA HIS A 156 -3.83 -18.16 -24.96
C HIS A 156 -2.61 -18.54 -24.11
N PHE A 157 -2.76 -18.62 -22.79
CA PHE A 157 -1.66 -18.99 -21.91
C PHE A 157 -1.12 -20.37 -22.26
N ASN A 158 0.19 -20.43 -22.58
CA ASN A 158 0.86 -21.67 -22.91
C ASN A 158 2.22 -21.75 -22.19
N PRO A 159 2.33 -22.57 -21.12
CA PRO A 159 3.53 -22.69 -20.31
C PRO A 159 4.73 -23.29 -21.05
N THR A 160 4.53 -23.90 -22.23
CA THR A 160 5.64 -24.41 -23.04
C THR A 160 6.37 -23.31 -23.79
N LYS A 161 5.73 -22.16 -24.03
CA LYS A 161 6.34 -21.02 -24.72
C LYS A 161 7.17 -20.17 -23.76
N GLY A 162 8.40 -19.80 -24.16
CA GLY A 162 9.36 -19.10 -23.32
C GLY A 162 8.85 -17.77 -22.75
N ARG A 163 8.05 -17.01 -23.52
CA ARG A 163 7.45 -15.75 -23.05
C ARG A 163 6.56 -15.91 -21.82
N TRP A 164 5.74 -16.98 -21.80
CA TRP A 164 4.84 -17.25 -20.69
C TRP A 164 5.59 -17.76 -19.46
N ARG A 165 6.57 -18.64 -19.66
CA ARG A 165 7.44 -19.09 -18.57
C ARG A 165 8.19 -17.95 -17.93
N ARG A 166 8.73 -17.01 -18.72
CA ARG A 166 9.43 -15.85 -18.22
C ARG A 166 8.49 -14.96 -17.39
N MET A 167 7.30 -14.63 -17.89
CA MET A 167 6.32 -13.83 -17.18
C MET A 167 5.91 -14.49 -15.85
N LEU A 168 5.58 -15.78 -15.90
CA LEU A 168 5.19 -16.54 -14.71
C LEU A 168 6.33 -16.59 -13.68
N GLY A 169 7.58 -16.80 -14.13
CA GLY A 169 8.77 -16.76 -13.27
C GLY A 169 8.88 -15.43 -12.55
N LEU A 170 8.78 -14.28 -13.26
CA LEU A 170 8.84 -12.96 -12.67
C LEU A 170 7.70 -12.70 -11.67
N VAL A 171 6.48 -13.17 -11.94
CA VAL A 171 5.36 -13.10 -10.98
C VAL A 171 5.69 -13.88 -9.71
N ILE A 172 6.16 -15.12 -9.84
CA ILE A 172 6.54 -15.97 -8.71
C ILE A 172 7.69 -15.35 -7.93
N ASP A 173 8.72 -14.85 -8.62
CA ASP A 173 9.86 -14.18 -7.98
C ASP A 173 9.40 -12.95 -7.20
N ARG A 174 8.49 -12.16 -7.76
CA ARG A 174 7.93 -10.99 -7.08
C ARG A 174 7.13 -11.38 -5.83
N LEU A 175 6.31 -12.42 -5.91
CA LEU A 175 5.56 -12.94 -4.77
C LEU A 175 6.49 -13.46 -3.67
N ASN A 176 7.60 -14.12 -4.03
CA ASN A 176 8.56 -14.67 -3.09
C ASN A 176 9.47 -13.59 -2.46
N SER A 177 9.86 -12.57 -3.23
CA SER A 177 10.80 -11.52 -2.78
C SER A 177 10.29 -10.73 -1.57
N ASN A 178 8.98 -10.69 -1.37
CA ASN A 178 8.35 -9.97 -0.25
C ASN A 178 8.12 -10.84 0.99
N GLY A 179 8.71 -12.05 1.05
CA GLY A 179 8.50 -13.00 2.15
C GLY A 179 7.04 -13.46 2.26
N GLN A 180 6.30 -13.40 1.17
CA GLN A 180 4.92 -13.84 1.13
C GLN A 180 4.87 -15.36 1.16
N THR A 181 4.29 -15.91 2.22
CA THR A 181 3.96 -17.34 2.31
C THR A 181 2.46 -17.54 2.15
N GLY A 182 2.07 -18.62 1.45
CA GLY A 182 0.66 -18.98 1.31
C GLY A 182 -0.14 -18.11 0.34
N VAL A 183 0.52 -17.52 -0.67
CA VAL A 183 -0.18 -16.90 -1.80
C VAL A 183 -0.64 -17.98 -2.75
N THR A 184 -1.91 -17.93 -3.13
CA THR A 184 -2.48 -18.82 -4.15
C THR A 184 -2.37 -18.16 -5.51
N LEU A 185 -1.74 -18.86 -6.48
CA LEU A 185 -1.71 -18.44 -7.88
C LEU A 185 -2.61 -19.38 -8.69
N GLU A 186 -3.68 -18.83 -9.24
CA GLU A 186 -4.61 -19.53 -10.12
C GLU A 186 -4.36 -19.12 -11.57
N ILE A 187 -4.27 -20.09 -12.47
CA ILE A 187 -4.10 -19.83 -13.90
C ILE A 187 -5.31 -20.41 -14.64
N HIS A 188 -6.03 -19.51 -15.30
CA HIS A 188 -7.19 -19.84 -16.12
C HIS A 188 -6.84 -19.65 -17.59
N ARG A 189 -7.01 -20.73 -18.38
CA ARG A 189 -6.80 -20.72 -19.84
C ARG A 189 -7.99 -21.37 -20.54
N SER A 190 -8.11 -21.18 -21.85
CA SER A 190 -9.04 -21.96 -22.68
C SER A 190 -8.51 -23.39 -22.86
N ASP A 191 -9.42 -24.35 -22.86
CA ASP A 191 -9.12 -25.75 -23.17
C ASP A 191 -8.97 -26.00 -24.68
N ASP A 192 -9.29 -24.99 -25.51
CA ASP A 192 -9.22 -25.07 -26.99
C ASP A 192 -7.79 -24.80 -27.47
N GLY A 193 -6.85 -25.68 -27.19
CA GLY A 193 -5.46 -25.52 -27.60
C GLY A 193 -4.65 -26.79 -27.64
#